data_201e45534ccbf045eb04c7762b161c8b
#
_entry.id   201e45534ccbf045eb04c7762b161c8b
#
_cell.length_a   1.000
_cell.length_b   1.000
_cell.length_c   1.000
_cell.angle_alpha   90.00
_cell.angle_beta   90.00
_cell.angle_gamma   90.00
#
_symmetry.space_group_name_H-M   'P 1'
#
loop_
_entity.id
_entity.type
_entity.pdbx_description
1 polymer ?
#
loop_
_entity_poly.entity_id
_entity_poly.type
_entity_poly.pdbx_seq_one_letter_code
_entity_poly.pdbx_strand_id
1 'polypeptide(L)'
;MVSLTRVISPEQTLTPEQWLAHFSGKFSGEDLALMQGALELAQTYYPKDAKTQMGEPMLSHVLSATYFVDELHIFADALAATVLSALPVYCQNWQELTTQKCNASITRLVEGIDQVQKLTKFASIEKINTPEEHQQQAESMRKMLIAMVSDIRVVLIKLAMRTRTMHFMASIPDSDLKREIAKETLDIFAPLANRLGVWQLKWLLEDLGFRYQNPEAYSRIAKLLDEKRTERMEYINNVVGVIERELDRL
;
A
#
# COMPACT_ATOMS: atom_id res chain seq x y z
N MET A 1 -9.64 -16.68 -2.34
CA MET A 1 -9.30 -15.41 -1.68
C MET A 1 -7.78 -15.31 -1.68
N VAL A 2 -7.19 -14.56 -2.61
CA VAL A 2 -5.74 -14.34 -2.68
C VAL A 2 -5.38 -13.45 -1.49
N SER A 3 -4.57 -13.97 -0.56
CA SER A 3 -4.22 -13.25 0.66
C SER A 3 -3.06 -12.30 0.36
N LEU A 4 -3.33 -11.03 0.14
CA LEU A 4 -2.34 -9.95 0.05
C LEU A 4 -1.37 -9.92 1.25
N THR A 5 -1.76 -10.54 2.37
CA THR A 5 -0.96 -10.65 3.59
C THR A 5 0.23 -11.62 3.49
N ARG A 6 0.35 -12.42 2.40
CA ARG A 6 1.45 -13.38 2.22
C ARG A 6 2.66 -12.83 1.49
N VAL A 7 2.57 -11.61 0.93
CA VAL A 7 3.59 -11.13 -0.01
C VAL A 7 4.86 -10.63 0.68
N ILE A 8 4.74 -9.92 1.81
CA ILE A 8 5.90 -9.42 2.57
C ILE A 8 5.52 -9.33 4.05
N SER A 9 6.36 -9.86 4.95
CA SER A 9 6.12 -9.63 6.38
C SER A 9 6.33 -8.15 6.75
N PRO A 10 5.63 -7.62 7.77
CA PRO A 10 5.76 -6.21 8.19
C PRO A 10 7.21 -5.80 8.48
N GLU A 11 7.98 -6.71 9.06
CA GLU A 11 9.37 -6.51 9.49
C GLU A 11 10.40 -6.73 8.38
N GLN A 12 9.98 -7.27 7.24
CA GLN A 12 10.90 -7.62 6.16
C GLN A 12 11.39 -6.36 5.44
N THR A 13 12.69 -6.14 5.50
CA THR A 13 13.41 -5.15 4.70
C THR A 13 13.84 -5.81 3.39
N LEU A 14 13.28 -5.37 2.28
CA LEU A 14 13.67 -5.88 0.96
C LEU A 14 15.01 -5.27 0.52
N THR A 15 15.89 -6.14 0.04
CA THR A 15 17.10 -5.68 -0.67
C THR A 15 16.82 -5.51 -2.16
N PRO A 16 17.59 -4.65 -2.84
CA PRO A 16 17.51 -4.47 -4.30
C PRO A 16 17.61 -5.78 -5.07
N GLU A 17 18.49 -6.68 -4.65
CA GLU A 17 18.73 -7.98 -5.29
C GLU A 17 17.50 -8.89 -5.15
N GLN A 18 16.89 -8.95 -3.97
CA GLN A 18 15.66 -9.73 -3.74
C GLN A 18 14.51 -9.20 -4.58
N TRP A 19 14.40 -7.88 -4.68
CA TRP A 19 13.39 -7.22 -5.49
C TRP A 19 13.55 -7.54 -6.99
N LEU A 20 14.75 -7.39 -7.54
CA LEU A 20 15.04 -7.74 -8.93
C LEU A 20 14.80 -9.23 -9.21
N ALA A 21 15.23 -10.11 -8.32
CA ALA A 21 15.02 -11.56 -8.46
C ALA A 21 13.53 -11.93 -8.53
N HIS A 22 12.68 -11.24 -7.73
CA HIS A 22 11.23 -11.47 -7.75
C HIS A 22 10.59 -11.11 -9.09
N PHE A 23 11.01 -10.01 -9.71
CA PHE A 23 10.40 -9.51 -10.95
C PHE A 23 11.06 -10.03 -12.23
N SER A 24 12.29 -10.55 -12.16
CA SER A 24 13.04 -11.03 -13.34
C SER A 24 12.37 -12.16 -14.12
N GLY A 25 11.49 -12.93 -13.47
CA GLY A 25 10.71 -14.00 -14.12
C GLY A 25 9.35 -13.57 -14.66
N LYS A 26 8.93 -12.32 -14.38
CA LYS A 26 7.58 -11.82 -14.71
C LYS A 26 7.56 -10.84 -15.88
N PHE A 27 8.65 -10.14 -16.13
CA PHE A 27 8.72 -9.04 -17.09
C PHE A 27 9.68 -9.32 -18.24
N SER A 28 9.44 -8.65 -19.39
CA SER A 28 10.31 -8.68 -20.56
C SER A 28 11.66 -8.01 -20.29
N GLY A 29 12.63 -8.21 -21.18
CA GLY A 29 13.95 -7.58 -21.06
C GLY A 29 13.90 -6.04 -21.05
N GLU A 30 13.00 -5.43 -21.82
CA GLU A 30 12.81 -3.96 -21.87
C GLU A 30 12.19 -3.44 -20.57
N ASP A 31 11.13 -4.07 -20.09
CA ASP A 31 10.49 -3.69 -18.82
C ASP A 31 11.44 -3.85 -17.63
N LEU A 32 12.21 -4.94 -17.64
CA LEU A 32 13.21 -5.18 -16.60
C LEU A 32 14.33 -4.11 -16.64
N ALA A 33 14.75 -3.68 -17.82
CA ALA A 33 15.74 -2.60 -17.97
C ALA A 33 15.20 -1.27 -17.41
N LEU A 34 13.93 -0.93 -17.64
CA LEU A 34 13.27 0.25 -17.03
C LEU A 34 13.26 0.17 -15.50
N MET A 35 12.91 -0.99 -14.95
CA MET A 35 12.89 -1.22 -13.51
C MET A 35 14.30 -1.15 -12.90
N GLN A 36 15.31 -1.69 -13.56
CA GLN A 36 16.71 -1.57 -13.16
C GLN A 36 17.18 -0.12 -13.18
N GLY A 37 16.86 0.64 -14.24
CA GLY A 37 17.15 2.07 -14.34
C GLY A 37 16.54 2.89 -13.20
N ALA A 38 15.28 2.59 -12.85
CA ALA A 38 14.61 3.22 -11.71
C ALA A 38 15.30 2.87 -10.38
N LEU A 39 15.69 1.62 -10.19
CA LEU A 39 16.39 1.17 -8.98
C LEU A 39 17.76 1.85 -8.84
N GLU A 40 18.54 1.95 -9.93
CA GLU A 40 19.83 2.63 -9.94
C GLU A 40 19.70 4.11 -9.55
N LEU A 41 18.69 4.83 -10.08
CA LEU A 41 18.40 6.20 -9.69
C LEU A 41 18.04 6.30 -8.21
N ALA A 42 17.18 5.43 -7.71
CA ALA A 42 16.79 5.41 -6.30
C ALA A 42 18.01 5.13 -5.39
N GLN A 43 18.86 4.18 -5.72
CA GLN A 43 20.08 3.87 -4.96
C GLN A 43 21.11 5.01 -4.98
N THR A 44 21.17 5.77 -6.08
CA THR A 44 22.10 6.88 -6.24
C THR A 44 21.67 8.11 -5.44
N TYR A 45 20.38 8.42 -5.45
CA TYR A 45 19.88 9.70 -4.93
C TYR A 45 19.19 9.60 -3.57
N TYR A 46 18.71 8.42 -3.16
CA TYR A 46 18.11 8.29 -1.83
C TYR A 46 19.20 8.21 -0.76
N PRO A 47 19.19 9.14 0.22
CA PRO A 47 20.11 9.04 1.35
C PRO A 47 19.94 7.69 2.06
N LYS A 48 21.05 7.07 2.48
CA LYS A 48 21.03 5.75 3.15
C LYS A 48 20.26 5.76 4.46
N ASP A 49 20.18 6.91 5.12
CA ASP A 49 19.45 7.14 6.37
C ASP A 49 18.04 7.70 6.15
N ALA A 50 17.63 7.91 4.88
CA ALA A 50 16.28 8.38 4.56
C ALA A 50 15.21 7.41 5.05
N LYS A 51 14.22 7.94 5.77
CA LYS A 51 13.12 7.17 6.35
C LYS A 51 11.77 7.82 6.06
N THR A 52 10.73 7.00 6.05
CA THR A 52 9.34 7.46 6.10
C THR A 52 9.00 8.07 7.46
N GLN A 53 7.86 8.73 7.57
CA GLN A 53 7.37 9.26 8.86
C GLN A 53 7.25 8.17 9.95
N MET A 54 7.01 6.92 9.56
CA MET A 54 6.91 5.78 10.48
C MET A 54 8.25 5.10 10.76
N GLY A 55 9.36 5.63 10.25
CA GLY A 55 10.71 5.12 10.51
C GLY A 55 11.17 4.00 9.57
N GLU A 56 10.36 3.58 8.60
CA GLU A 56 10.77 2.60 7.58
C GLU A 56 11.85 3.21 6.67
N PRO A 57 12.96 2.49 6.36
CA PRO A 57 13.94 2.96 5.38
C PRO A 57 13.28 3.24 4.03
N MET A 58 13.54 4.42 3.44
CA MET A 58 12.83 4.89 2.24
C MET A 58 12.93 3.92 1.07
N LEU A 59 14.13 3.42 0.78
CA LEU A 59 14.33 2.47 -0.32
C LEU A 59 13.54 1.17 -0.08
N SER A 60 13.56 0.62 1.12
CA SER A 60 12.77 -0.56 1.48
C SER A 60 11.28 -0.31 1.34
N HIS A 61 10.81 0.87 1.74
CA HIS A 61 9.40 1.26 1.63
C HIS A 61 8.92 1.24 0.18
N VAL A 62 9.64 1.92 -0.73
CA VAL A 62 9.22 2.00 -2.13
C VAL A 62 9.32 0.64 -2.83
N LEU A 63 10.37 -0.16 -2.54
CA LEU A 63 10.50 -1.52 -3.08
C LEU A 63 9.37 -2.43 -2.58
N SER A 64 9.03 -2.36 -1.29
CA SER A 64 7.94 -3.14 -0.72
C SER A 64 6.56 -2.72 -1.25
N ALA A 65 6.37 -1.42 -1.50
CA ALA A 65 5.12 -0.92 -2.07
C ALA A 65 4.85 -1.47 -3.48
N THR A 66 5.90 -1.77 -4.27
CA THR A 66 5.73 -2.33 -5.62
C THR A 66 5.03 -3.70 -5.62
N TYR A 67 5.12 -4.47 -4.56
CA TYR A 67 4.39 -5.76 -4.48
C TYR A 67 2.88 -5.55 -4.42
N PHE A 68 2.42 -4.49 -3.74
CA PHE A 68 0.99 -4.14 -3.74
C PHE A 68 0.55 -3.55 -5.09
N VAL A 69 1.46 -2.90 -5.83
CA VAL A 69 1.22 -2.44 -7.20
C VAL A 69 1.14 -3.62 -8.16
N ASP A 70 2.02 -4.62 -8.02
CA ASP A 70 2.06 -5.84 -8.82
C ASP A 70 0.76 -6.66 -8.68
N GLU A 71 0.21 -6.76 -7.47
CA GLU A 71 -1.08 -7.41 -7.20
C GLU A 71 -2.28 -6.71 -7.89
N LEU A 72 -2.12 -5.45 -8.27
CA LEU A 72 -3.11 -4.72 -9.07
C LEU A 72 -2.99 -4.99 -10.58
N HIS A 73 -2.02 -5.83 -10.99
CA HIS A 73 -1.74 -6.16 -12.38
C HIS A 73 -1.47 -4.92 -13.26
N ILE A 74 -0.76 -3.94 -12.69
CA ILE A 74 -0.37 -2.72 -13.39
C ILE A 74 1.02 -2.93 -14.02
N PHE A 75 1.26 -2.30 -15.17
CA PHE A 75 2.47 -2.46 -15.99
C PHE A 75 3.77 -2.02 -15.29
N ALA A 76 4.92 -2.44 -15.84
CA ALA A 76 6.27 -2.14 -15.36
C ALA A 76 6.54 -0.64 -15.09
N ASP A 77 5.95 0.26 -15.89
CA ASP A 77 6.03 1.72 -15.69
C ASP A 77 5.56 2.15 -14.30
N ALA A 78 4.49 1.54 -13.79
CA ALA A 78 3.96 1.88 -12.47
C ALA A 78 4.85 1.35 -11.34
N LEU A 79 5.48 0.19 -11.52
CA LEU A 79 6.46 -0.35 -10.58
C LEU A 79 7.69 0.57 -10.51
N ALA A 80 8.25 0.95 -11.67
CA ALA A 80 9.36 1.87 -11.76
C ALA A 80 9.02 3.25 -11.16
N ALA A 81 7.84 3.80 -11.46
CA ALA A 81 7.36 5.05 -10.89
C ALA A 81 7.19 4.97 -9.36
N THR A 82 6.77 3.81 -8.82
CA THR A 82 6.68 3.59 -7.38
C THR A 82 8.06 3.64 -6.73
N VAL A 83 9.06 2.99 -7.33
CA VAL A 83 10.47 3.05 -6.85
C VAL A 83 10.98 4.49 -6.85
N LEU A 84 10.64 5.30 -7.86
CA LEU A 84 11.08 6.70 -8.01
C LEU A 84 10.19 7.72 -7.27
N SER A 85 9.14 7.30 -6.57
CA SER A 85 8.13 8.17 -5.97
C SER A 85 8.67 9.20 -4.97
N ALA A 86 9.81 8.95 -4.34
CA ALA A 86 10.48 9.88 -3.44
C ALA A 86 11.63 10.67 -4.11
N LEU A 87 11.98 10.40 -5.38
CA LEU A 87 13.07 11.05 -6.09
C LEU A 87 12.94 12.58 -6.14
N PRO A 88 11.74 13.17 -6.35
CA PRO A 88 11.54 14.62 -6.34
C PRO A 88 11.97 15.32 -5.05
N VAL A 89 12.03 14.60 -3.94
CA VAL A 89 12.46 15.15 -2.63
C VAL A 89 14.00 15.30 -2.55
N TYR A 90 14.72 14.43 -3.24
CA TYR A 90 16.18 14.30 -3.10
C TYR A 90 16.97 14.78 -4.31
N CYS A 91 16.33 15.04 -5.45
CA CYS A 91 16.99 15.38 -6.70
C CYS A 91 16.24 16.51 -7.41
N GLN A 92 16.90 17.64 -7.69
CA GLN A 92 16.27 18.80 -8.34
C GLN A 92 15.97 18.56 -9.83
N ASN A 93 16.88 17.88 -10.54
CA ASN A 93 16.76 17.58 -11.97
C ASN A 93 16.19 16.18 -12.24
N TRP A 94 15.37 15.67 -11.34
CA TRP A 94 14.82 14.32 -11.39
C TRP A 94 14.03 14.01 -12.67
N GLN A 95 13.32 15.00 -13.24
CA GLN A 95 12.52 14.81 -14.45
C GLN A 95 13.40 14.44 -15.66
N GLU A 96 14.48 15.17 -15.84
CA GLU A 96 15.43 14.90 -16.93
C GLU A 96 16.10 13.53 -16.75
N LEU A 97 16.61 13.24 -15.56
CA LEU A 97 17.25 11.97 -15.23
C LEU A 97 16.29 10.78 -15.39
N THR A 98 15.06 10.91 -14.94
CA THR A 98 14.05 9.85 -15.09
C THR A 98 13.70 9.63 -16.57
N THR A 99 13.56 10.71 -17.35
CA THR A 99 13.25 10.61 -18.78
C THR A 99 14.41 9.96 -19.56
N GLN A 100 15.65 10.29 -19.24
CA GLN A 100 16.83 9.72 -19.90
C GLN A 100 17.07 8.26 -19.52
N LYS A 101 16.93 7.93 -18.24
CA LYS A 101 17.26 6.59 -17.71
C LYS A 101 16.13 5.59 -17.90
N CYS A 102 14.90 6.06 -17.86
CA CYS A 102 13.69 5.26 -18.01
C CYS A 102 12.90 5.71 -19.26
N ASN A 103 11.81 6.46 -19.06
CA ASN A 103 11.03 7.05 -20.15
C ASN A 103 10.12 8.20 -19.69
N ALA A 104 9.51 8.91 -20.65
CA ALA A 104 8.59 10.01 -20.37
C ALA A 104 7.27 9.58 -19.69
N SER A 105 6.83 8.32 -19.83
CA SER A 105 5.63 7.79 -19.17
C SER A 105 5.89 7.70 -17.66
N ILE A 106 7.01 7.14 -17.25
CA ILE A 106 7.42 7.03 -15.85
C ILE A 106 7.60 8.41 -15.24
N THR A 107 8.23 9.36 -15.97
CA THR A 107 8.40 10.74 -15.49
C THR A 107 7.05 11.39 -15.17
N ARG A 108 6.05 11.26 -16.04
CA ARG A 108 4.69 11.79 -15.80
C ARG A 108 4.01 11.13 -14.60
N LEU A 109 4.18 9.82 -14.40
CA LEU A 109 3.65 9.13 -13.23
C LEU A 109 4.28 9.65 -11.93
N VAL A 110 5.61 9.80 -11.89
CA VAL A 110 6.33 10.35 -10.72
C VAL A 110 5.89 11.80 -10.45
N GLU A 111 5.70 12.60 -11.49
CA GLU A 111 5.17 13.97 -11.34
C GLU A 111 3.77 13.99 -10.73
N GLY A 112 2.88 13.13 -11.20
CA GLY A 112 1.55 12.97 -10.64
C GLY A 112 1.58 12.52 -9.17
N ILE A 113 2.47 11.59 -8.82
CA ILE A 113 2.66 11.12 -7.43
C ILE A 113 3.13 12.28 -6.53
N ASP A 114 4.09 13.09 -6.99
CA ASP A 114 4.61 14.24 -6.26
C ASP A 114 3.53 15.32 -6.05
N GLN A 115 2.73 15.60 -7.09
CA GLN A 115 1.59 16.53 -7.00
C GLN A 115 0.57 16.07 -5.96
N VAL A 116 0.16 14.80 -6.00
CA VAL A 116 -0.77 14.22 -5.01
C VAL A 116 -0.18 14.28 -3.61
N GLN A 117 1.13 14.05 -3.45
CA GLN A 117 1.78 14.10 -2.15
C GLN A 117 1.84 15.52 -1.57
N LYS A 118 2.06 16.52 -2.39
CA LYS A 118 2.01 17.93 -1.98
C LYS A 118 0.60 18.31 -1.53
N LEU A 119 -0.41 17.92 -2.30
CA LEU A 119 -1.82 18.20 -1.96
C LEU A 119 -2.26 17.58 -0.63
N THR A 120 -1.91 16.30 -0.40
CA THR A 120 -2.25 15.64 0.87
C THR A 120 -1.58 16.30 2.07
N LYS A 121 -0.34 16.77 1.93
CA LYS A 121 0.34 17.53 2.99
C LYS A 121 -0.34 18.88 3.29
N PHE A 122 -0.79 19.61 2.29
CA PHE A 122 -1.48 20.90 2.51
C PHE A 122 -2.80 20.72 3.25
N ALA A 123 -3.58 19.72 2.91
CA ALA A 123 -4.86 19.47 3.53
C ALA A 123 -4.77 18.96 4.99
N SER A 124 -3.65 18.33 5.37
CA SER A 124 -3.42 17.89 6.76
C SER A 124 -3.07 19.05 7.71
N ILE A 125 -2.79 20.24 7.20
CA ILE A 125 -2.37 21.42 8.00
C ILE A 125 -3.58 22.22 8.51
N GLU A 126 -4.76 22.11 7.88
CA GLU A 126 -5.95 22.81 8.32
C GLU A 126 -6.51 22.20 9.60
N LYS A 127 -6.49 22.98 10.69
CA LYS A 127 -7.10 22.57 11.97
C LYS A 127 -8.62 22.59 11.83
N ILE A 128 -9.21 21.43 11.88
CA ILE A 128 -10.66 21.21 11.84
C ILE A 128 -11.15 21.03 13.26
N ASN A 129 -12.23 21.76 13.62
CA ASN A 129 -12.74 21.78 14.97
C ASN A 129 -14.02 20.94 15.14
N THR A 130 -14.71 20.57 14.06
CA THR A 130 -15.95 19.78 14.14
C THR A 130 -15.90 18.49 13.32
N PRO A 131 -16.62 17.43 13.73
CA PRO A 131 -16.70 16.18 12.97
C PRO A 131 -17.29 16.36 11.56
N GLU A 132 -18.26 17.26 11.40
CA GLU A 132 -18.91 17.54 10.12
C GLU A 132 -17.95 18.21 9.13
N GLU A 133 -17.17 19.18 9.58
CA GLU A 133 -16.13 19.83 8.76
C GLU A 133 -15.07 18.82 8.34
N HIS A 134 -14.68 17.90 9.24
CA HIS A 134 -13.73 16.84 8.95
C HIS A 134 -14.22 15.91 7.84
N GLN A 135 -15.50 15.52 7.88
CA GLN A 135 -16.09 14.65 6.86
C GLN A 135 -16.19 15.36 5.50
N GLN A 136 -16.58 16.64 5.48
CA GLN A 136 -16.64 17.45 4.26
C GLN A 136 -15.25 17.64 3.64
N GLN A 137 -14.24 17.89 4.45
CA GLN A 137 -12.86 18.01 3.98
C GLN A 137 -12.36 16.70 3.39
N ALA A 138 -12.57 15.57 4.07
CA ALA A 138 -12.19 14.26 3.56
C ALA A 138 -12.88 13.95 2.22
N GLU A 139 -14.16 14.33 2.07
CA GLU A 139 -14.88 14.13 0.79
C GLU A 139 -14.35 15.06 -0.31
N SER A 140 -14.08 16.32 0.01
CA SER A 140 -13.50 17.29 -0.91
C SER A 140 -12.12 16.81 -1.39
N MET A 141 -11.30 16.30 -0.48
CA MET A 141 -9.99 15.74 -0.79
C MET A 141 -10.08 14.52 -1.71
N ARG A 142 -11.00 13.60 -1.44
CA ARG A 142 -11.23 12.44 -2.32
C ARG A 142 -11.65 12.85 -3.73
N LYS A 143 -12.56 13.83 -3.85
CA LYS A 143 -12.98 14.39 -5.14
C LYS A 143 -11.81 15.05 -5.87
N MET A 144 -11.01 15.84 -5.15
CA MET A 144 -9.85 16.54 -5.69
C MET A 144 -8.77 15.56 -6.18
N LEU A 145 -8.45 14.53 -5.40
CA LEU A 145 -7.48 13.49 -5.78
C LEU A 145 -7.88 12.78 -7.09
N ILE A 146 -9.17 12.51 -7.28
CA ILE A 146 -9.65 11.87 -8.52
C ILE A 146 -9.67 12.87 -9.68
N ALA A 147 -10.07 14.11 -9.46
CA ALA A 147 -10.23 15.11 -10.52
C ALA A 147 -8.90 15.65 -11.06
N MET A 148 -7.87 15.73 -10.22
CA MET A 148 -6.56 16.31 -10.59
C MET A 148 -5.60 15.30 -11.22
N VAL A 149 -5.88 14.00 -11.12
CA VAL A 149 -5.00 12.96 -11.65
C VAL A 149 -5.41 12.64 -13.07
N SER A 150 -4.55 12.99 -14.03
CA SER A 150 -4.73 12.65 -15.45
C SER A 150 -4.56 11.15 -15.74
N ASP A 151 -3.87 10.42 -14.85
CA ASP A 151 -3.58 8.99 -14.97
C ASP A 151 -3.96 8.26 -13.67
N ILE A 152 -4.95 7.39 -13.76
CA ILE A 152 -5.48 6.62 -12.62
C ILE A 152 -4.40 5.79 -11.90
N ARG A 153 -3.34 5.39 -12.60
CA ARG A 153 -2.21 4.64 -12.04
C ARG A 153 -1.55 5.39 -10.87
N VAL A 154 -1.51 6.72 -10.92
CA VAL A 154 -0.98 7.56 -9.83
C VAL A 154 -1.74 7.32 -8.52
N VAL A 155 -3.07 7.27 -8.58
CA VAL A 155 -3.89 7.00 -7.39
C VAL A 155 -3.69 5.59 -6.89
N LEU A 156 -3.61 4.61 -7.80
CA LEU A 156 -3.37 3.21 -7.45
C LEU A 156 -2.00 3.02 -6.77
N ILE A 157 -0.96 3.68 -7.27
CA ILE A 157 0.37 3.71 -6.64
C ILE A 157 0.28 4.30 -5.23
N LYS A 158 -0.42 5.42 -5.05
CA LYS A 158 -0.59 6.05 -3.72
C LYS A 158 -1.35 5.14 -2.75
N LEU A 159 -2.36 4.42 -3.21
CA LEU A 159 -3.06 3.42 -2.42
C LEU A 159 -2.12 2.28 -2.01
N ALA A 160 -1.32 1.76 -2.91
CA ALA A 160 -0.33 0.71 -2.65
C ALA A 160 0.73 1.17 -1.63
N MET A 161 1.25 2.39 -1.78
CA MET A 161 2.19 3.00 -0.82
C MET A 161 1.56 3.17 0.57
N ARG A 162 0.31 3.65 0.65
CA ARG A 162 -0.44 3.75 1.92
C ARG A 162 -0.63 2.36 2.55
N THR A 163 -0.96 1.37 1.74
CA THR A 163 -1.11 -0.03 2.20
C THR A 163 0.20 -0.55 2.78
N ARG A 164 1.35 -0.28 2.14
CA ARG A 164 2.66 -0.62 2.72
C ARG A 164 2.89 0.07 4.05
N THR A 165 2.63 1.38 4.15
CA THR A 165 2.74 2.12 5.41
C THR A 165 1.91 1.46 6.51
N MET A 166 0.64 1.17 6.25
CA MET A 166 -0.26 0.52 7.21
C MET A 166 0.23 -0.87 7.61
N HIS A 167 0.78 -1.61 6.67
CA HIS A 167 1.34 -2.93 6.94
C HIS A 167 2.60 -2.86 7.81
N PHE A 168 3.53 -1.93 7.51
CA PHE A 168 4.73 -1.69 8.30
C PHE A 168 4.39 -1.26 9.74
N MET A 169 3.33 -0.49 9.94
CA MET A 169 2.87 -0.05 11.26
C MET A 169 2.54 -1.20 12.22
N ALA A 170 2.35 -2.43 11.73
CA ALA A 170 2.17 -3.60 12.58
C ALA A 170 3.44 -3.96 13.38
N SER A 171 4.62 -3.61 12.89
CA SER A 171 5.92 -3.92 13.50
C SER A 171 6.43 -2.85 14.49
N ILE A 172 5.72 -1.71 14.60
CA ILE A 172 6.14 -0.61 15.47
C ILE A 172 5.17 -0.41 16.64
N PRO A 173 5.65 0.13 17.77
CA PRO A 173 4.81 0.45 18.92
C PRO A 173 3.65 1.38 18.60
N ASP A 174 2.64 1.39 19.45
CA ASP A 174 1.53 2.33 19.34
C ASP A 174 2.00 3.77 19.63
N SER A 175 1.43 4.72 18.87
CA SER A 175 1.74 6.15 18.99
C SER A 175 0.57 6.98 18.45
N ASP A 176 0.53 8.26 18.83
CA ASP A 176 -0.50 9.19 18.32
C ASP A 176 -0.39 9.36 16.80
N LEU A 177 0.84 9.43 16.26
CA LEU A 177 1.08 9.47 14.82
C LEU A 177 0.53 8.23 14.10
N LYS A 178 0.65 7.04 14.71
CA LYS A 178 0.08 5.80 14.16
C LYS A 178 -1.44 5.88 14.07
N ARG A 179 -2.10 6.41 15.11
CA ARG A 179 -3.55 6.62 15.12
C ARG A 179 -4.00 7.68 14.11
N GLU A 180 -3.23 8.77 13.98
CA GLU A 180 -3.50 9.82 12.99
C GLU A 180 -3.45 9.28 11.55
N ILE A 181 -2.38 8.54 11.20
CA ILE A 181 -2.25 7.90 9.89
C ILE A 181 -3.36 6.87 9.65
N ALA A 182 -3.75 6.11 10.66
CA ALA A 182 -4.85 5.16 10.56
C ALA A 182 -6.19 5.87 10.32
N LYS A 183 -6.45 6.98 11.03
CA LYS A 183 -7.64 7.81 10.82
C LYS A 183 -7.69 8.36 9.41
N GLU A 184 -6.61 9.00 8.94
CA GLU A 184 -6.51 9.51 7.56
C GLU A 184 -6.75 8.39 6.54
N THR A 185 -6.26 7.19 6.81
CA THR A 185 -6.46 6.02 5.95
C THR A 185 -7.93 5.63 5.84
N LEU A 186 -8.65 5.60 6.96
CA LEU A 186 -10.08 5.29 6.98
C LEU A 186 -10.94 6.42 6.36
N ASP A 187 -10.53 7.67 6.56
CA ASP A 187 -11.29 8.82 6.09
C ASP A 187 -11.08 9.09 4.58
N ILE A 188 -9.90 8.82 4.04
CA ILE A 188 -9.55 9.20 2.67
C ILE A 188 -9.24 7.98 1.79
N PHE A 189 -8.26 7.14 2.18
CA PHE A 189 -7.70 6.13 1.29
C PHE A 189 -8.60 4.89 1.11
N ALA A 190 -9.23 4.40 2.15
CA ALA A 190 -10.12 3.25 2.06
C ALA A 190 -11.39 3.56 1.24
N PRO A 191 -12.09 4.70 1.44
CA PRO A 191 -13.17 5.12 0.56
C PRO A 191 -12.73 5.40 -0.89
N LEU A 192 -11.50 5.88 -1.09
CA LEU A 192 -10.93 6.08 -2.41
C LEU A 192 -10.73 4.74 -3.13
N ALA A 193 -10.15 3.75 -2.44
CA ALA A 193 -10.01 2.38 -2.95
C ALA A 193 -11.37 1.74 -3.30
N ASN A 194 -12.40 1.98 -2.47
CA ASN A 194 -13.77 1.56 -2.74
C ASN A 194 -14.32 2.17 -4.04
N ARG A 195 -14.14 3.48 -4.22
CA ARG A 195 -14.64 4.21 -5.41
C ARG A 195 -13.96 3.76 -6.70
N LEU A 196 -12.69 3.33 -6.62
CA LEU A 196 -11.93 2.80 -7.74
C LEU A 196 -12.14 1.29 -7.97
N GLY A 197 -12.96 0.64 -7.15
CA GLY A 197 -13.25 -0.79 -7.27
C GLY A 197 -12.10 -1.71 -6.84
N VAL A 198 -11.09 -1.20 -6.14
CA VAL A 198 -9.91 -1.96 -5.69
C VAL A 198 -10.20 -2.60 -4.33
N TRP A 199 -11.04 -3.63 -4.34
CA TRP A 199 -11.58 -4.27 -3.13
C TRP A 199 -10.53 -4.86 -2.20
N GLN A 200 -9.44 -5.44 -2.78
CA GLN A 200 -8.37 -6.04 -2.00
C GLN A 200 -7.68 -4.99 -1.11
N LEU A 201 -7.30 -3.86 -1.69
CA LEU A 201 -6.68 -2.77 -0.92
C LEU A 201 -7.67 -2.11 0.04
N LYS A 202 -8.94 -1.94 -0.38
CA LYS A 202 -10.00 -1.39 0.48
C LYS A 202 -10.09 -2.19 1.78
N TRP A 203 -10.29 -3.51 1.69
CA TRP A 203 -10.45 -4.34 2.88
C TRP A 203 -9.23 -4.33 3.78
N LEU A 204 -8.03 -4.37 3.18
CA LEU A 204 -6.80 -4.33 3.95
C LEU A 204 -6.60 -2.99 4.66
N LEU A 205 -6.92 -1.88 4.00
CA LEU A 205 -6.85 -0.54 4.58
C LEU A 205 -7.88 -0.36 5.70
N GLU A 206 -9.11 -0.85 5.53
CA GLU A 206 -10.16 -0.81 6.56
C GLU A 206 -9.80 -1.69 7.76
N ASP A 207 -9.32 -2.91 7.55
CA ASP A 207 -8.95 -3.84 8.62
C ASP A 207 -7.80 -3.28 9.46
N LEU A 208 -6.70 -2.88 8.82
CA LEU A 208 -5.55 -2.30 9.52
C LEU A 208 -5.91 -0.94 10.15
N GLY A 209 -6.69 -0.11 9.48
CA GLY A 209 -7.15 1.17 10.00
C GLY A 209 -7.97 0.99 11.27
N PHE A 210 -8.93 0.08 11.26
CA PHE A 210 -9.74 -0.23 12.44
C PHE A 210 -8.89 -0.82 13.57
N ARG A 211 -7.96 -1.72 13.25
CA ARG A 211 -7.04 -2.32 14.22
C ARG A 211 -6.23 -1.26 14.97
N TYR A 212 -5.75 -0.22 14.28
CA TYR A 212 -4.93 0.82 14.91
C TYR A 212 -5.75 1.94 15.57
N GLN A 213 -6.98 2.18 15.10
CA GLN A 213 -7.88 3.15 15.73
C GLN A 213 -8.52 2.61 17.00
N ASN A 214 -8.91 1.33 17.01
CA ASN A 214 -9.69 0.70 18.06
C ASN A 214 -9.11 -0.67 18.45
N PRO A 215 -7.88 -0.75 18.98
CA PRO A 215 -7.19 -2.02 19.21
C PRO A 215 -7.93 -2.95 20.17
N GLU A 216 -8.59 -2.41 21.19
CA GLU A 216 -9.37 -3.20 22.14
C GLU A 216 -10.63 -3.82 21.49
N ALA A 217 -11.36 -3.02 20.71
CA ALA A 217 -12.54 -3.50 19.98
C ALA A 217 -12.13 -4.53 18.92
N TYR A 218 -11.06 -4.27 18.19
CA TYR A 218 -10.48 -5.19 17.21
C TYR A 218 -10.13 -6.54 17.85
N SER A 219 -9.41 -6.51 18.97
CA SER A 219 -9.02 -7.72 19.71
C SER A 219 -10.20 -8.54 20.17
N ARG A 220 -11.26 -7.89 20.72
CA ARG A 220 -12.50 -8.58 21.12
C ARG A 220 -13.19 -9.25 19.94
N ILE A 221 -13.33 -8.54 18.81
CA ILE A 221 -13.96 -9.09 17.61
C ILE A 221 -13.13 -10.25 17.04
N ALA A 222 -11.80 -10.09 16.96
CA ALA A 222 -10.91 -11.13 16.49
C ALA A 222 -11.03 -12.42 17.32
N LYS A 223 -11.09 -12.29 18.64
CA LYS A 223 -11.27 -13.43 19.55
C LYS A 223 -12.62 -14.13 19.32
N LEU A 224 -13.71 -13.37 19.23
CA LEU A 224 -15.05 -13.94 18.96
C LEU A 224 -15.12 -14.65 17.59
N LEU A 225 -14.44 -14.12 16.58
CA LEU A 225 -14.38 -14.73 15.26
C LEU A 225 -13.55 -16.02 15.26
N ASP A 226 -12.46 -16.06 16.04
CA ASP A 226 -11.63 -17.26 16.16
C ASP A 226 -12.35 -18.37 16.94
N GLU A 227 -13.05 -18.05 18.01
CA GLU A 227 -13.93 -18.98 18.74
C GLU A 227 -14.98 -19.61 17.79
N LYS A 228 -15.70 -18.78 17.02
CA LYS A 228 -16.69 -19.27 16.04
C LYS A 228 -16.06 -20.05 14.89
N ARG A 229 -14.84 -19.74 14.50
CA ARG A 229 -14.11 -20.50 13.49
C ARG A 229 -13.78 -21.89 14.01
N THR A 230 -13.34 -22.02 15.25
CA THR A 230 -13.05 -23.29 15.90
C THR A 230 -14.30 -24.17 15.99
N GLU A 231 -15.42 -23.63 16.49
CA GLU A 231 -16.72 -24.32 16.54
C GLU A 231 -17.18 -24.80 15.16
N ARG A 232 -16.99 -23.96 14.11
CA ARG A 232 -17.35 -24.32 12.74
C ARG A 232 -16.46 -25.44 12.20
N MET A 233 -15.15 -25.42 12.48
CA MET A 233 -14.23 -26.46 12.06
C MET A 233 -14.53 -27.80 12.74
N GLU A 234 -14.86 -27.79 14.04
CA GLU A 234 -15.30 -28.97 14.76
C GLU A 234 -16.60 -29.55 14.16
N TYR A 235 -17.56 -28.68 13.85
CA TYR A 235 -18.81 -29.11 13.19
C TYR A 235 -18.53 -29.73 11.81
N ILE A 236 -17.69 -29.12 10.97
CA ILE A 236 -17.32 -29.64 9.66
C ILE A 236 -16.63 -31.01 9.82
N ASN A 237 -15.66 -31.13 10.72
CA ASN A 237 -14.97 -32.40 10.96
C ASN A 237 -15.91 -33.50 11.42
N ASN A 238 -16.88 -33.19 12.26
CA ASN A 238 -17.93 -34.12 12.68
C ASN A 238 -18.79 -34.59 11.51
N VAL A 239 -19.23 -33.66 10.64
CA VAL A 239 -20.04 -33.99 9.46
C VAL A 239 -19.24 -34.84 8.47
N VAL A 240 -17.97 -34.49 8.20
CA VAL A 240 -17.08 -35.29 7.34
C VAL A 240 -16.92 -36.69 7.90
N GLY A 241 -16.66 -36.85 9.20
CA GLY A 241 -16.53 -38.16 9.82
C GLY A 241 -17.82 -38.99 9.84
N VAL A 242 -19.00 -38.38 9.79
CA VAL A 242 -20.27 -39.08 9.58
C VAL A 242 -20.39 -39.59 8.16
N ILE A 243 -20.09 -38.73 7.17
CA ILE A 243 -20.15 -39.08 5.74
C ILE A 243 -19.16 -40.23 5.42
N GLU A 244 -17.92 -40.14 5.91
CA GLU A 244 -16.91 -41.19 5.70
C GLU A 244 -17.40 -42.54 6.25
N ARG A 245 -17.93 -42.56 7.47
CA ARG A 245 -18.48 -43.80 8.07
C ARG A 245 -19.66 -44.38 7.30
N GLU A 246 -20.52 -43.55 6.72
CA GLU A 246 -21.64 -44.05 5.91
C GLU A 246 -21.19 -44.53 4.53
N LEU A 247 -20.14 -43.94 3.95
CA LEU A 247 -19.54 -44.37 2.69
C LEU A 247 -18.80 -45.73 2.88
N ASP A 248 -18.13 -45.92 4.01
CA ASP A 248 -17.42 -47.20 4.31
C ASP A 248 -18.40 -48.38 4.58
N ARG A 249 -19.69 -48.08 4.76
CA ARG A 249 -20.75 -49.09 4.96
C ARG A 249 -21.41 -49.54 3.65
N LEU A 250 -21.18 -48.83 2.55
CA LEU A 250 -21.73 -49.15 1.20
C LEU A 250 -20.75 -50.05 0.43
#